data_7ade794291d5320f4e0190043f158c7d
#
_entry.id   7ade794291d5320f4e0190043f158c7d
#
_cell.length_a   1.000
_cell.length_b   1.000
_cell.length_c   1.000
_cell.angle_alpha   90.00
_cell.angle_beta   90.00
_cell.angle_gamma   90.00
#
_symmetry.space_group_name_H-M   'P 1'
#
loop_
_entity.id
_entity.type
_entity.pdbx_description
1 polymer ?
#
loop_
_entity_poly.entity_id
_entity_poly.type
_entity_poly.pdbx_seq_one_letter_code
_entity_poly.pdbx_strand_id
1 'polypeptide(L)'
;RKYTGCEPCNETFNGLESHSSLINEGVNAIQYCSKFIQFLEAKQKLIEKKKDLNFYPSFTTINVGKISGGTAVNIIPNNCKIEFEIRDTPKFNTEKFVNQIKDYLLILEGEMKSFNKKCSISLSEQNNFPPLITNHNSNIISLCLEKLRTNSVNTVSFGTEAGIFNQIGFQ
;
A
#
# COMPACT_ATOMS: atom_id res chain seq x y z
N ARG A 1 -5.04 -20.74 -10.82
CA ARG A 1 -4.26 -20.06 -9.76
C ARG A 1 -5.04 -18.85 -9.28
N LYS A 2 -4.95 -18.54 -7.98
CA LYS A 2 -5.50 -17.31 -7.39
C LYS A 2 -4.31 -16.40 -7.10
N TYR A 3 -4.43 -15.12 -7.38
CA TYR A 3 -3.38 -14.14 -7.21
C TYR A 3 -3.86 -13.06 -6.23
N THR A 4 -2.94 -12.46 -5.48
CA THR A 4 -3.21 -11.26 -4.70
C THR A 4 -3.14 -10.03 -5.61
N GLY A 5 -3.96 -9.02 -5.33
CA GLY A 5 -3.79 -7.69 -5.92
C GLY A 5 -2.49 -7.02 -5.42
N CYS A 6 -2.04 -6.00 -6.11
CA CYS A 6 -0.91 -5.18 -5.69
C CYS A 6 -1.22 -3.71 -5.98
N GLU A 7 -1.16 -2.87 -4.96
CA GLU A 7 -1.30 -1.42 -5.06
C GLU A 7 -0.02 -0.73 -4.57
N PRO A 8 0.90 -0.37 -5.46
CA PRO A 8 2.00 0.49 -5.11
C PRO A 8 1.51 1.93 -4.90
N CYS A 9 1.93 2.53 -3.80
CA CYS A 9 1.55 3.87 -3.39
C CYS A 9 2.79 4.71 -3.07
N ASN A 10 2.73 5.99 -3.40
CA ASN A 10 3.79 6.94 -3.08
C ASN A 10 3.20 8.14 -2.35
N GLU A 11 3.81 8.48 -1.22
CA GLU A 11 3.46 9.66 -0.44
C GLU A 11 4.63 10.61 -0.37
N THR A 12 4.35 11.88 -0.55
CA THR A 12 5.35 12.94 -0.35
C THR A 12 4.84 13.91 0.70
N PHE A 13 5.62 14.05 1.78
CA PHE A 13 5.39 14.99 2.87
C PHE A 13 6.22 16.25 2.60
N ASN A 14 5.55 17.36 2.44
CA ASN A 14 6.17 18.68 2.24
C ASN A 14 5.97 19.49 3.52
N GLY A 15 7.03 19.60 4.32
CA GLY A 15 7.09 20.35 5.56
C GLY A 15 7.65 21.76 5.35
N LEU A 16 8.33 22.29 6.36
CA LEU A 16 8.99 23.59 6.33
C LEU A 16 10.41 23.47 6.87
N GLU A 17 11.38 23.88 6.07
CA GLU A 17 12.78 23.88 6.46
C GLU A 17 13.10 24.97 7.48
N SER A 18 13.94 24.61 8.44
CA SER A 18 14.54 25.54 9.40
C SER A 18 15.83 24.96 9.96
N HIS A 19 16.61 25.77 10.68
CA HIS A 19 17.75 25.27 11.42
C HIS A 19 17.27 24.37 12.60
N SER A 20 17.97 23.26 12.86
CA SER A 20 17.54 22.27 13.87
C SER A 20 17.40 22.80 15.29
N SER A 21 18.07 23.91 15.62
CA SER A 21 17.90 24.61 16.92
C SER A 21 16.62 25.45 16.99
N LEU A 22 15.97 25.74 15.86
CA LEU A 22 14.76 26.55 15.73
C LEU A 22 13.54 25.66 15.47
N ILE A 23 13.31 24.67 16.36
CA ILE A 23 12.28 23.63 16.17
C ILE A 23 10.89 24.20 15.90
N ASN A 24 10.56 25.32 16.54
CA ASN A 24 9.25 25.97 16.40
C ASN A 24 9.05 26.74 15.08
N GLU A 25 10.11 26.90 14.30
CA GLU A 25 10.07 27.61 13.01
C GLU A 25 9.99 26.66 11.81
N GLY A 26 10.14 25.35 12.03
CA GLY A 26 10.11 24.32 10.98
C GLY A 26 9.00 23.31 11.18
N VAL A 27 8.67 22.57 10.12
CA VAL A 27 7.76 21.43 10.13
C VAL A 27 8.50 20.22 9.56
N ASN A 28 8.87 19.28 10.42
CA ASN A 28 9.72 18.13 10.06
C ASN A 28 8.96 17.08 9.27
N ALA A 29 9.18 17.00 7.97
CA ALA A 29 8.54 16.06 7.07
C ALA A 29 8.84 14.59 7.42
N ILE A 30 10.05 14.27 7.91
CA ILE A 30 10.40 12.91 8.33
C ILE A 30 9.59 12.47 9.56
N GLN A 31 9.36 13.37 10.52
CA GLN A 31 8.56 13.04 11.71
C GLN A 31 7.10 12.76 11.35
N TYR A 32 6.50 13.52 10.42
CA TYR A 32 5.15 13.24 9.94
C TYR A 32 5.09 11.96 9.10
N CYS A 33 6.06 11.70 8.25
CA CYS A 33 6.20 10.43 7.55
C CYS A 33 6.30 9.24 8.54
N SER A 34 7.05 9.39 9.64
CA SER A 34 7.16 8.34 10.66
C SER A 34 5.83 8.04 11.37
N LYS A 35 4.98 9.06 11.63
CA LYS A 35 3.62 8.86 12.15
C LYS A 35 2.78 8.03 11.17
N PHE A 36 2.92 8.30 9.87
CA PHE A 36 2.23 7.53 8.84
C PHE A 36 2.70 6.08 8.78
N ILE A 37 4.01 5.82 8.88
CA ILE A 37 4.55 4.45 8.96
C ILE A 37 3.98 3.71 10.18
N GLN A 38 3.92 4.35 11.34
CA GLN A 38 3.33 3.76 12.54
C GLN A 38 1.84 3.43 12.37
N PHE A 39 1.10 4.29 11.67
CA PHE A 39 -0.30 4.02 11.30
C PHE A 39 -0.40 2.76 10.42
N LEU A 40 0.42 2.64 9.37
CA LEU A 40 0.43 1.47 8.49
C LEU A 40 0.77 0.18 9.27
N GLU A 41 1.76 0.24 10.17
CA GLU A 41 2.13 -0.89 11.04
C GLU A 41 0.99 -1.30 11.98
N ALA A 42 0.32 -0.33 12.60
CA ALA A 42 -0.83 -0.60 13.45
C ALA A 42 -1.99 -1.25 12.67
N LYS A 43 -2.23 -0.80 11.42
CA LYS A 43 -3.22 -1.41 10.54
C LYS A 43 -2.82 -2.82 10.12
N GLN A 44 -1.55 -3.07 9.80
CA GLN A 44 -1.04 -4.41 9.50
C GLN A 44 -1.37 -5.39 10.63
N LYS A 45 -1.08 -5.05 11.88
CA LYS A 45 -1.38 -5.89 13.06
C LYS A 45 -2.88 -6.24 13.21
N LEU A 46 -3.78 -5.35 12.76
CA LEU A 46 -5.22 -5.61 12.75
C LEU A 46 -5.63 -6.51 11.57
N ILE A 47 -5.01 -6.30 10.41
CA ILE A 47 -5.29 -7.07 9.19
C ILE A 47 -4.84 -8.52 9.34
N GLU A 48 -3.72 -8.79 9.97
CA GLU A 48 -3.19 -10.15 10.23
C GLU A 48 -4.16 -11.06 11.00
N LYS A 49 -5.09 -10.48 11.75
CA LYS A 49 -6.13 -11.23 12.46
C LYS A 49 -7.22 -11.78 11.52
N LYS A 50 -7.35 -11.22 10.31
CA LYS A 50 -8.36 -11.62 9.31
C LYS A 50 -7.74 -12.54 8.28
N LYS A 51 -7.74 -13.84 8.56
CA LYS A 51 -7.08 -14.85 7.71
C LYS A 51 -7.96 -15.34 6.57
N ASP A 52 -7.35 -15.49 5.39
CA ASP A 52 -7.85 -16.30 4.28
C ASP A 52 -6.89 -17.47 4.04
N LEU A 53 -7.24 -18.65 4.56
CA LEU A 53 -6.37 -19.83 4.53
C LEU A 53 -6.11 -20.38 3.12
N ASN A 54 -6.77 -19.84 2.10
CA ASN A 54 -6.50 -20.20 0.70
C ASN A 54 -5.24 -19.54 0.14
N PHE A 55 -4.60 -18.64 0.90
CA PHE A 55 -3.41 -17.88 0.48
C PHE A 55 -2.25 -18.07 1.45
N TYR A 56 -1.04 -17.82 0.95
CA TYR A 56 0.15 -17.72 1.76
C TYR A 56 0.94 -16.46 1.34
N PRO A 57 1.12 -15.48 2.24
CA PRO A 57 0.54 -15.41 3.59
C PRO A 57 -0.99 -15.37 3.56
N SER A 58 -1.62 -15.81 4.65
CA SER A 58 -3.08 -15.96 4.75
C SER A 58 -3.83 -14.64 5.03
N PHE A 59 -3.19 -13.51 4.84
CA PHE A 59 -3.73 -12.17 5.11
C PHE A 59 -3.13 -11.15 4.14
N THR A 60 -3.79 -10.02 4.00
CA THR A 60 -3.29 -8.87 3.24
C THR A 60 -2.06 -8.29 3.93
N THR A 61 -1.02 -8.00 3.14
CA THR A 61 0.23 -7.43 3.65
C THR A 61 0.41 -5.99 3.19
N ILE A 62 1.03 -5.19 4.06
CA ILE A 62 1.47 -3.83 3.78
C ILE A 62 2.98 -3.80 3.98
N ASN A 63 3.71 -3.33 2.99
CA ASN A 63 5.16 -3.23 3.05
C ASN A 63 5.62 -1.83 2.68
N VAL A 64 6.33 -1.16 3.60
CA VAL A 64 7.06 0.08 3.29
C VAL A 64 8.40 -0.31 2.71
N GLY A 65 8.57 -0.12 1.40
CA GLY A 65 9.75 -0.58 0.66
C GLY A 65 10.86 0.45 0.59
N LYS A 66 10.52 1.75 0.55
CA LYS A 66 11.51 2.83 0.45
C LYS A 66 11.09 4.05 1.23
N ILE A 67 12.07 4.76 1.77
CA ILE A 67 11.93 6.08 2.38
C ILE A 67 13.14 6.94 2.02
N SER A 68 12.90 8.20 1.70
CA SER A 68 13.97 9.18 1.45
C SER A 68 13.54 10.55 1.95
N GLY A 69 14.45 11.29 2.58
CA GLY A 69 14.14 12.63 3.08
C GLY A 69 15.29 13.25 3.83
N GLY A 70 15.23 14.59 3.96
CA GLY A 70 16.25 15.39 4.61
C GLY A 70 17.49 15.63 3.76
N THR A 71 18.26 16.67 4.13
CA THR A 71 19.47 17.11 3.43
C THR A 71 20.69 17.15 4.33
N ALA A 72 20.52 17.53 5.61
CA ALA A 72 21.59 17.58 6.60
C ALA A 72 21.04 17.40 8.03
N VAL A 73 21.87 16.93 8.96
CA VAL A 73 21.47 16.65 10.34
C VAL A 73 21.05 17.91 11.10
N ASN A 74 21.63 19.06 10.77
CA ASN A 74 21.34 20.34 11.41
C ASN A 74 20.23 21.14 10.72
N ILE A 75 19.47 20.52 9.82
CA ILE A 75 18.33 21.14 9.11
C ILE A 75 17.07 20.34 9.41
N ILE A 76 15.97 21.02 9.75
CA ILE A 76 14.64 20.41 9.82
C ILE A 76 14.21 20.06 8.39
N PRO A 77 13.94 18.78 8.07
CA PRO A 77 13.63 18.36 6.72
C PRO A 77 12.31 18.94 6.22
N ASN A 78 12.32 19.59 5.08
CA ASN A 78 11.11 20.06 4.40
C ASN A 78 10.51 19.03 3.46
N ASN A 79 11.17 17.91 3.20
CA ASN A 79 10.66 16.87 2.32
C ASN A 79 10.96 15.45 2.88
N CYS A 80 9.97 14.57 2.74
CA CYS A 80 10.15 13.14 2.94
C CYS A 80 9.22 12.38 2.00
N LYS A 81 9.78 11.44 1.24
CA LYS A 81 9.05 10.56 0.33
C LYS A 81 9.08 9.14 0.87
N ILE A 82 7.94 8.46 0.81
CA ILE A 82 7.78 7.04 1.16
C ILE A 82 7.13 6.29 0.00
N GLU A 83 7.61 5.08 -0.27
CA GLU A 83 7.02 4.16 -1.23
C GLU A 83 6.64 2.88 -0.49
N PHE A 84 5.38 2.47 -0.60
CA PHE A 84 4.86 1.27 0.03
C PHE A 84 3.91 0.54 -0.92
N GLU A 85 3.62 -0.73 -0.62
CA GLU A 85 2.67 -1.53 -1.38
C GLU A 85 1.68 -2.24 -0.46
N ILE A 86 0.50 -2.49 -0.98
CA ILE A 86 -0.53 -3.33 -0.37
C ILE A 86 -0.70 -4.55 -1.25
N ARG A 87 -0.49 -5.76 -0.69
CA ARG A 87 -0.81 -7.01 -1.38
C ARG A 87 -2.05 -7.62 -0.75
N ASP A 88 -3.16 -7.44 -1.40
CA ASP A 88 -4.45 -7.80 -0.86
C ASP A 88 -4.86 -9.25 -1.19
N THR A 89 -5.54 -9.88 -0.25
CA THR A 89 -6.30 -11.11 -0.52
C THR A 89 -7.66 -10.74 -1.11
N PRO A 90 -8.30 -11.61 -1.91
CA PRO A 90 -9.57 -11.28 -2.59
C PRO A 90 -10.74 -10.90 -1.68
N LYS A 91 -10.68 -11.27 -0.40
CA LYS A 91 -11.71 -10.90 0.59
C LYS A 91 -11.44 -9.56 1.28
N PHE A 92 -10.28 -8.96 1.05
CA PHE A 92 -9.94 -7.67 1.64
C PHE A 92 -10.59 -6.54 0.86
N ASN A 93 -11.17 -5.59 1.56
CA ASN A 93 -11.74 -4.40 0.92
C ASN A 93 -10.67 -3.30 0.85
N THR A 94 -9.89 -3.33 -0.22
CA THR A 94 -8.75 -2.44 -0.44
C THR A 94 -9.20 -0.99 -0.61
N GLU A 95 -10.29 -0.73 -1.32
CA GLU A 95 -10.86 0.61 -1.48
C GLU A 95 -11.18 1.25 -0.13
N LYS A 96 -11.87 0.51 0.76
CA LYS A 96 -12.15 0.99 2.12
C LYS A 96 -10.88 1.28 2.90
N PHE A 97 -9.83 0.46 2.71
CA PHE A 97 -8.56 0.66 3.40
C PHE A 97 -7.81 1.89 2.85
N VAL A 98 -7.76 2.07 1.54
CA VAL A 98 -7.19 3.26 0.90
C VAL A 98 -7.90 4.54 1.38
N ASN A 99 -9.22 4.52 1.52
CA ASN A 99 -9.94 5.64 2.10
C ASN A 99 -9.53 5.94 3.54
N GLN A 100 -9.28 4.93 4.38
CA GLN A 100 -8.73 5.15 5.74
C GLN A 100 -7.31 5.75 5.71
N ILE A 101 -6.48 5.39 4.73
CA ILE A 101 -5.18 6.01 4.51
C ILE A 101 -5.37 7.49 4.17
N LYS A 102 -6.24 7.81 3.20
CA LYS A 102 -6.55 9.18 2.78
C LYS A 102 -7.04 10.03 3.96
N ASP A 103 -7.97 9.51 4.75
CA ASP A 103 -8.49 10.19 5.94
C ASP A 103 -7.36 10.50 6.96
N TYR A 104 -6.47 9.54 7.19
CA TYR A 104 -5.37 9.75 8.12
C TYR A 104 -4.34 10.76 7.60
N LEU A 105 -4.03 10.73 6.31
CA LEU A 105 -3.16 11.72 5.67
C LEU A 105 -3.74 13.13 5.74
N LEU A 106 -5.07 13.30 5.58
CA LEU A 106 -5.75 14.58 5.76
C LEU A 106 -5.62 15.11 7.21
N ILE A 107 -5.68 14.22 8.22
CA ILE A 107 -5.46 14.61 9.62
C ILE A 107 -4.01 15.11 9.80
N LEU A 108 -3.02 14.36 9.30
CA LEU A 108 -1.61 14.76 9.41
C LEU A 108 -1.33 16.07 8.65
N GLU A 109 -1.90 16.22 7.46
CA GLU A 109 -1.78 17.45 6.68
C GLU A 109 -2.41 18.65 7.41
N GLY A 110 -3.55 18.46 8.06
CA GLY A 110 -4.19 19.45 8.92
C GLY A 110 -3.29 19.88 10.07
N GLU A 111 -2.64 18.93 10.76
CA GLU A 111 -1.64 19.23 11.79
C GLU A 111 -0.49 20.06 11.22
N MET A 112 0.10 19.66 10.09
CA MET A 112 1.20 20.39 9.43
C MET A 112 0.77 21.80 9.04
N LYS A 113 -0.42 21.95 8.44
CA LYS A 113 -0.98 23.25 8.02
C LYS A 113 -1.33 24.18 9.17
N SER A 114 -1.57 23.66 10.38
CA SER A 114 -1.76 24.49 11.57
C SER A 114 -0.51 25.27 11.94
N PHE A 115 0.68 24.74 11.61
CA PHE A 115 1.96 25.44 11.78
C PHE A 115 2.29 26.33 10.57
N ASN A 116 2.12 25.81 9.35
CA ASN A 116 2.38 26.57 8.15
C ASN A 116 1.48 26.11 6.99
N LYS A 117 0.71 27.03 6.42
CA LYS A 117 -0.25 26.76 5.34
C LYS A 117 0.38 26.23 4.04
N LYS A 118 1.71 26.37 3.87
CA LYS A 118 2.45 25.86 2.70
C LYS A 118 2.74 24.36 2.80
N CYS A 119 2.60 23.76 3.99
CA CYS A 119 2.80 22.32 4.15
C CYS A 119 1.72 21.54 3.41
N SER A 120 2.08 20.37 2.88
CA SER A 120 1.17 19.50 2.16
C SER A 120 1.59 18.06 2.24
N ILE A 121 0.63 17.15 2.04
CA ILE A 121 0.90 15.74 1.79
C ILE A 121 0.26 15.39 0.45
N SER A 122 1.01 14.76 -0.46
CA SER A 122 0.50 14.29 -1.74
C SER A 122 0.53 12.77 -1.80
N LEU A 123 -0.59 12.18 -2.17
CA LEU A 123 -0.76 10.76 -2.47
C LEU A 123 -0.72 10.57 -3.99
N SER A 124 0.13 9.68 -4.46
CA SER A 124 0.15 9.23 -5.87
C SER A 124 -0.08 7.73 -5.89
N GLU A 125 -1.26 7.31 -6.32
CA GLU A 125 -1.56 5.91 -6.60
C GLU A 125 -0.87 5.51 -7.91
N GLN A 126 -0.16 4.38 -7.90
CA GLN A 126 0.39 3.78 -9.11
C GLN A 126 -0.37 2.46 -9.37
N ASN A 127 -0.41 2.05 -10.60
CA ASN A 127 -1.01 0.82 -11.16
C ASN A 127 -1.63 -0.17 -10.16
N ASN A 128 -2.95 -0.21 -10.14
CA ASN A 128 -3.71 -1.22 -9.41
C ASN A 128 -3.80 -2.51 -10.25
N PHE A 129 -3.30 -3.63 -9.69
CA PHE A 129 -3.48 -4.96 -10.25
C PHE A 129 -4.52 -5.73 -9.42
N PRO A 130 -5.77 -5.88 -9.91
CA PRO A 130 -6.80 -6.58 -9.17
C PRO A 130 -6.45 -8.05 -8.97
N PRO A 131 -6.90 -8.67 -7.85
CA PRO A 131 -6.67 -10.07 -7.60
C PRO A 131 -7.36 -10.94 -8.65
N LEU A 132 -6.70 -12.01 -9.10
CA LEU A 132 -7.29 -13.01 -9.98
C LEU A 132 -7.94 -14.13 -9.15
N ILE A 133 -9.25 -14.30 -9.32
CA ILE A 133 -9.99 -15.44 -8.78
C ILE A 133 -10.53 -16.25 -9.94
N THR A 134 -9.95 -17.43 -10.20
CA THR A 134 -10.43 -18.33 -11.23
C THR A 134 -11.37 -19.38 -10.64
N ASN A 135 -12.52 -19.59 -11.26
CA ASN A 135 -13.44 -20.66 -10.88
C ASN A 135 -12.80 -22.03 -11.14
N HIS A 136 -12.74 -22.88 -10.10
CA HIS A 136 -12.15 -24.22 -10.22
C HIS A 136 -12.81 -25.11 -11.29
N ASN A 137 -14.06 -24.84 -11.62
CA ASN A 137 -14.83 -25.58 -12.62
C ASN A 137 -14.75 -24.95 -14.03
N SER A 138 -13.87 -23.97 -14.25
CA SER A 138 -13.73 -23.36 -15.58
C SER A 138 -13.03 -24.31 -16.56
N ASN A 139 -13.43 -24.24 -17.84
CA ASN A 139 -12.83 -25.06 -18.90
C ASN A 139 -11.32 -24.82 -19.02
N ILE A 140 -10.86 -23.58 -18.77
CA ILE A 140 -9.42 -23.26 -18.84
C ILE A 140 -8.63 -23.99 -17.73
N ILE A 141 -9.17 -24.12 -16.54
CA ILE A 141 -8.53 -24.89 -15.46
C ILE A 141 -8.43 -26.36 -15.85
N SER A 142 -9.52 -26.96 -16.37
CA SER A 142 -9.54 -28.35 -16.81
C SER A 142 -8.51 -28.61 -17.91
N LEU A 143 -8.44 -27.73 -18.91
CA LEU A 143 -7.46 -27.80 -19.98
C LEU A 143 -6.01 -27.69 -19.45
N CYS A 144 -5.76 -26.75 -18.54
CA CYS A 144 -4.43 -26.58 -17.95
C CYS A 144 -4.00 -27.80 -17.12
N LEU A 145 -4.90 -28.37 -16.33
CA LEU A 145 -4.62 -29.57 -15.52
C LEU A 145 -4.27 -30.77 -16.42
N GLU A 146 -5.03 -30.97 -17.51
CA GLU A 146 -4.75 -32.00 -18.51
C GLU A 146 -3.39 -31.82 -19.15
N LYS A 147 -3.09 -30.61 -19.68
CA LYS A 147 -1.83 -30.34 -20.37
C LYS A 147 -0.60 -30.39 -19.46
N LEU A 148 -0.74 -29.95 -18.21
CA LEU A 148 0.34 -29.97 -17.21
C LEU A 148 0.44 -31.33 -16.48
N ARG A 149 -0.47 -32.28 -16.76
CA ARG A 149 -0.53 -33.60 -16.11
C ARG A 149 -0.49 -33.50 -14.58
N THR A 150 -1.27 -32.57 -14.02
CA THR A 150 -1.38 -32.32 -12.57
C THR A 150 -2.83 -32.28 -12.15
N ASN A 151 -3.09 -32.63 -10.88
CA ASN A 151 -4.43 -32.59 -10.29
C ASN A 151 -4.56 -31.49 -9.23
N SER A 152 -3.55 -30.61 -9.11
CA SER A 152 -3.53 -29.56 -8.10
C SER A 152 -3.57 -28.16 -8.70
N VAL A 153 -4.34 -27.28 -8.06
CA VAL A 153 -4.38 -25.84 -8.34
C VAL A 153 -3.81 -25.12 -7.14
N ASN A 154 -2.75 -24.34 -7.33
CA ASN A 154 -2.07 -23.61 -6.26
C ASN A 154 -2.42 -22.11 -6.31
N THR A 155 -2.30 -21.44 -5.17
CA THR A 155 -2.32 -19.98 -5.06
C THR A 155 -0.90 -19.44 -5.06
N VAL A 156 -0.74 -18.21 -5.55
CA VAL A 156 0.54 -17.49 -5.51
C VAL A 156 0.31 -16.09 -4.93
N SER A 157 1.34 -15.54 -4.30
CA SER A 157 1.29 -14.26 -3.57
C SER A 157 1.82 -13.07 -4.39
N PHE A 158 1.73 -13.13 -5.71
CA PHE A 158 2.13 -12.03 -6.60
C PHE A 158 0.99 -11.66 -7.56
N GLY A 159 0.97 -10.39 -7.99
CA GLY A 159 0.01 -9.87 -8.96
C GLY A 159 0.31 -10.29 -10.39
N THR A 160 -0.71 -10.22 -11.25
CA THR A 160 -0.59 -10.46 -12.69
C THR A 160 -1.66 -9.65 -13.43
N GLU A 161 -1.38 -9.25 -14.67
CA GLU A 161 -2.35 -8.60 -15.56
C GLU A 161 -3.59 -9.47 -15.84
N ALA A 162 -3.52 -10.79 -15.58
CA ALA A 162 -4.67 -11.67 -15.73
C ALA A 162 -5.88 -11.25 -14.87
N GLY A 163 -5.67 -10.56 -13.75
CA GLY A 163 -6.74 -9.95 -12.96
C GLY A 163 -7.52 -8.89 -13.73
N ILE A 164 -6.82 -8.06 -14.52
CA ILE A 164 -7.41 -7.03 -15.37
C ILE A 164 -8.24 -7.70 -16.49
N PHE A 165 -7.68 -8.71 -17.18
CA PHE A 165 -8.39 -9.46 -18.20
C PHE A 165 -9.65 -10.14 -17.65
N ASN A 166 -9.58 -10.67 -16.43
CA ASN A 166 -10.74 -11.28 -15.77
C ASN A 166 -11.87 -10.27 -15.51
N GLN A 167 -11.54 -9.02 -15.11
CA GLN A 167 -12.54 -7.97 -14.91
C GLN A 167 -13.29 -7.58 -16.18
N ILE A 168 -12.65 -7.65 -17.35
CA ILE A 168 -13.27 -7.35 -18.66
C ILE A 168 -13.88 -8.58 -19.33
N GLY A 169 -14.00 -9.70 -18.61
CA GLY A 169 -14.74 -10.88 -19.03
C GLY A 169 -13.93 -11.98 -19.71
N PHE A 170 -12.61 -11.87 -19.81
CA PHE A 170 -11.77 -12.99 -20.24
C PHE A 170 -11.58 -13.99 -19.07
N GLN A 171 -11.75 -15.27 -19.39
CA GLN A 171 -11.54 -16.38 -18.45
C GLN A 171 -10.35 -17.24 -18.87
#